data_4d326cc406edb4d308bc243c2196e4eb
#
_entry.id   4d326cc406edb4d308bc243c2196e4eb
#
_cell.length_a   1.000
_cell.length_b   1.000
_cell.length_c   1.000
_cell.angle_alpha   90.00
_cell.angle_beta   90.00
_cell.angle_gamma   90.00
#
_symmetry.space_group_name_H-M   'P 1'
#
loop_
_entity.id
_entity.type
_entity.pdbx_description
1 polymer ?
#
loop_
_entity_poly.entity_id
_entity_poly.type
_entity_poly.pdbx_seq_one_letter_code
_entity_poly.pdbx_strand_id
1 'polypeptide(L)'
;REDGSGTRKEMEHFLTKAGIDIGELKVAAQFNDPDSIKHSVSQGMGISIISKTAVEDYENFGLLLSFDLSGISMDRYLYIVSHKNNPLPFIGEVFLNFVKMYYDK
;
A
#
# COMPACT_ATOMS: atom_id res chain seq x y z
N ARG A 1 -0.41 0.04 9.72
CA ARG A 1 -1.45 -0.97 9.54
C ARG A 1 -1.38 -2.01 10.66
N GLU A 2 -2.47 -2.68 10.86
CA GLU A 2 -2.63 -3.76 11.85
C GLU A 2 -1.80 -5.00 11.49
N ASP A 3 -1.55 -5.86 12.49
CA ASP A 3 -0.91 -7.14 12.28
C ASP A 3 -1.70 -8.02 11.30
N GLY A 4 -0.99 -8.70 10.40
CA GLY A 4 -1.59 -9.53 9.37
C GLY A 4 -1.94 -8.79 8.08
N SER A 5 -1.88 -7.45 8.07
CA SER A 5 -2.05 -6.66 6.84
C SER A 5 -0.93 -6.97 5.83
N GLY A 6 -1.32 -7.18 4.57
CA GLY A 6 -0.35 -7.33 3.49
C GLY A 6 0.53 -6.10 3.31
N THR A 7 -0.05 -4.92 3.43
CA THR A 7 0.70 -3.64 3.39
C THR A 7 1.74 -3.57 4.49
N ARG A 8 1.39 -3.99 5.71
CA ARG A 8 2.34 -4.02 6.83
C ARG A 8 3.47 -5.01 6.59
N LYS A 9 3.16 -6.21 6.11
CA LYS A 9 4.17 -7.22 5.79
C LYS A 9 5.17 -6.74 4.74
N GLU A 10 4.68 -6.08 3.70
CA GLU A 10 5.55 -5.49 2.68
C GLU A 10 6.43 -4.38 3.25
N MET A 11 5.85 -3.48 4.05
CA MET A 11 6.60 -2.43 4.73
C MET A 11 7.73 -3.02 5.58
N GLU A 12 7.41 -4.02 6.40
CA GLU A 12 8.40 -4.68 7.26
C GLU A 12 9.51 -5.35 6.45
N HIS A 13 9.15 -5.98 5.34
CA HIS A 13 10.11 -6.59 4.43
C HIS A 13 11.06 -5.54 3.82
N PHE A 14 10.54 -4.42 3.35
CA PHE A 14 11.35 -3.35 2.77
C PHE A 14 12.28 -2.71 3.81
N LEU A 15 11.78 -2.45 5.01
CA LEU A 15 12.60 -1.89 6.10
C LEU A 15 13.72 -2.85 6.51
N THR A 16 13.43 -4.13 6.60
CA THR A 16 14.45 -5.15 6.88
C THR A 16 15.53 -5.18 5.81
N LYS A 17 15.15 -5.12 4.53
CA LYS A 17 16.11 -5.00 3.42
C LYS A 17 16.97 -3.74 3.51
N ALA A 18 16.42 -2.67 4.03
CA ALA A 18 17.15 -1.43 4.25
C ALA A 18 18.09 -1.46 5.47
N GLY A 19 18.14 -2.56 6.19
CA GLY A 19 18.94 -2.70 7.39
C GLY A 19 18.29 -2.09 8.64
N ILE A 20 17.01 -1.81 8.62
CA ILE A 20 16.27 -1.27 9.75
C ILE A 20 15.67 -2.43 10.56
N ASP A 21 16.00 -2.49 11.85
CA ASP A 21 15.40 -3.46 12.75
C ASP A 21 13.98 -3.04 13.12
N ILE A 22 13.01 -3.85 12.68
CA ILE A 22 11.59 -3.60 12.96
C ILE A 22 11.31 -3.58 14.46
N GLY A 23 12.03 -4.39 15.24
CA GLY A 23 11.89 -4.44 16.69
C GLY A 23 12.25 -3.13 17.40
N GLU A 24 13.03 -2.27 16.76
CA GLU A 24 13.40 -0.96 17.30
C GLU A 24 12.36 0.13 16.98
N LEU A 25 11.40 -0.15 16.13
CA LEU A 25 10.37 0.81 15.78
C LEU A 25 9.38 0.98 16.92
N LYS A 26 9.17 2.23 17.31
CA LYS A 26 8.15 2.58 18.29
C LYS A 26 6.81 2.76 17.59
N VAL A 27 5.93 1.78 17.70
CA VAL A 27 4.58 1.86 17.14
C VAL A 27 3.74 2.77 18.01
N ALA A 28 3.29 3.89 17.45
CA ALA A 28 2.44 4.86 18.16
C ALA A 28 0.98 4.43 18.17
N ALA A 29 0.50 3.85 17.07
CA ALA A 29 -0.87 3.36 16.93
C ALA A 29 -0.96 2.39 15.76
N GLN A 30 -2.04 1.63 15.71
CA GLN A 30 -2.36 0.70 14.61
C GLN A 30 -3.79 0.95 14.15
N PHE A 31 -3.98 0.98 12.82
CA PHE A 31 -5.29 1.17 12.21
C PHE A 31 -5.49 0.17 11.08
N ASN A 32 -6.73 -0.17 10.81
CA ASN A 32 -7.11 -1.13 9.77
C ASN A 32 -7.55 -0.47 8.46
N ASP A 33 -7.44 0.84 8.33
CA ASP A 33 -7.78 1.56 7.12
C ASP A 33 -6.81 2.72 6.84
N PRO A 34 -6.58 3.03 5.54
CA PRO A 34 -5.65 4.10 5.15
C PRO A 34 -6.10 5.51 5.58
N ASP A 35 -7.41 5.77 5.63
CA ASP A 35 -7.92 7.10 5.96
C ASP A 35 -7.62 7.49 7.41
N SER A 36 -7.77 6.56 8.33
CA SER A 36 -7.40 6.76 9.73
C SER A 36 -5.90 7.02 9.88
N ILE A 37 -5.06 6.32 9.11
CA ILE A 37 -3.61 6.53 9.10
C ILE A 37 -3.28 7.94 8.60
N LYS A 38 -3.82 8.33 7.45
CA LYS A 38 -3.57 9.67 6.88
C LYS A 38 -3.98 10.77 7.84
N HIS A 39 -5.16 10.65 8.43
CA HIS A 39 -5.65 11.62 9.38
C HIS A 39 -4.74 11.73 10.60
N SER A 40 -4.34 10.61 11.18
CA SER A 40 -3.48 10.57 12.36
C SER A 40 -2.11 11.19 12.09
N VAL A 41 -1.51 10.89 10.93
CA VAL A 41 -0.24 11.49 10.53
C VAL A 41 -0.40 12.99 10.31
N SER A 42 -1.49 13.44 9.68
CA SER A 42 -1.77 14.87 9.48
C SER A 42 -1.92 15.64 10.79
N GLN A 43 -2.33 14.97 11.87
CA GLN A 43 -2.43 15.55 13.21
C GLN A 43 -1.13 15.46 14.02
N GLY A 44 -0.04 15.01 13.42
CA GLY A 44 1.26 14.96 14.06
C GLY A 44 1.48 13.75 14.97
N MET A 45 0.70 12.69 14.84
CA MET A 45 0.85 11.50 15.68
C MET A 45 2.14 10.73 15.41
N GLY A 46 2.70 10.87 14.21
CA GLY A 46 3.92 10.19 13.80
C GLY A 46 4.06 10.12 12.28
N ILE A 47 4.79 9.11 11.82
CA ILE A 47 5.00 8.84 10.40
C ILE A 47 4.44 7.47 10.05
N SER A 48 4.18 7.25 8.77
CA SER A 48 3.74 5.95 8.26
C SER A 48 4.34 5.66 6.89
N ILE A 49 4.38 4.40 6.54
CA ILE A 49 4.66 3.95 5.18
C ILE A 49 3.35 3.47 4.59
N ILE A 50 2.94 4.08 3.50
CA ILE A 50 1.64 3.88 2.90
C ILE A 50 1.76 4.06 1.38
N SER A 51 0.81 3.52 0.62
CA SER A 51 0.77 3.69 -0.82
C SER A 51 0.71 5.17 -1.22
N LYS A 52 1.53 5.56 -2.20
CA LYS A 52 1.56 6.94 -2.71
C LYS A 52 0.19 7.39 -3.21
N THR A 53 -0.50 6.53 -3.93
CA THR A 53 -1.84 6.85 -4.45
C THR A 53 -2.87 7.10 -3.33
N ALA A 54 -2.68 6.48 -2.18
CA ALA A 54 -3.58 6.67 -1.05
C ALA A 54 -3.44 8.04 -0.37
N VAL A 55 -2.31 8.73 -0.54
CA VAL A 55 -2.03 10.00 0.13
C VAL A 55 -2.13 11.22 -0.79
N GLU A 56 -2.35 11.02 -2.09
CA GLU A 56 -2.37 12.10 -3.07
C GLU A 56 -3.37 13.22 -2.72
N ASP A 57 -4.53 12.88 -2.21
CA ASP A 57 -5.55 13.85 -1.80
C ASP A 57 -5.03 14.75 -0.66
N TYR A 58 -4.42 14.17 0.35
CA TYR A 58 -3.86 14.92 1.48
C TYR A 58 -2.64 15.75 1.09
N GLU A 59 -1.81 15.24 0.17
CA GLU A 59 -0.69 16.02 -0.37
C GLU A 59 -1.19 17.23 -1.17
N ASN A 60 -2.20 17.04 -2.03
CA ASN A 60 -2.77 18.10 -2.84
C ASN A 60 -3.38 19.22 -1.99
N PHE A 61 -3.91 18.90 -0.82
CA PHE A 61 -4.42 19.87 0.14
C PHE A 61 -3.37 20.41 1.13
N GLY A 62 -2.12 19.97 0.99
CA GLY A 62 -1.03 20.42 1.87
C GLY A 62 -1.09 19.88 3.30
N LEU A 63 -1.81 18.79 3.51
CA LEU A 63 -2.00 18.18 4.84
C LEU A 63 -0.91 17.19 5.21
N LEU A 64 -0.23 16.63 4.22
CA LEU A 64 0.86 15.67 4.38
C LEU A 64 2.01 15.98 3.43
N LEU A 65 3.19 15.51 3.79
CA LEU A 65 4.36 15.41 2.92
C LEU A 65 4.73 13.95 2.75
N SER A 66 5.07 13.54 1.54
CA SER A 66 5.60 12.20 1.29
C SER A 66 7.03 12.25 0.76
N PHE A 67 7.78 11.21 1.07
CA PHE A 67 9.18 11.06 0.67
C PHE A 67 9.41 9.63 0.20
N ASP A 68 10.21 9.48 -0.83
CA ASP A 68 10.65 8.16 -1.25
C ASP A 68 11.84 7.70 -0.40
N LEU A 69 11.90 6.41 -0.11
CA LEU A 69 13.04 5.82 0.58
C LEU A 69 14.17 5.60 -0.42
N SER A 70 15.27 6.33 -0.23
CA SER A 70 16.42 6.29 -1.13
C SER A 70 17.04 4.88 -1.21
N GLY A 71 17.29 4.42 -2.44
CA GLY A 71 17.95 3.15 -2.69
C GLY A 71 17.07 1.92 -2.54
N ILE A 72 15.77 2.09 -2.31
CA ILE A 72 14.83 0.98 -2.15
C ILE A 72 13.67 1.17 -3.12
N SER A 73 13.44 0.17 -3.99
CA SER A 73 12.21 0.09 -4.75
C SER A 73 11.13 -0.56 -3.88
N MET A 74 10.02 0.15 -3.71
CA MET A 74 8.87 -0.33 -2.93
C MET A 74 7.68 -0.64 -3.84
N ASP A 75 7.95 -0.93 -5.11
CA ASP A 75 6.93 -1.36 -6.05
C ASP A 75 6.36 -2.71 -5.63
N ARG A 76 5.07 -2.86 -5.78
CA ARG A 76 4.40 -4.11 -5.49
C ARG A 76 3.52 -4.54 -6.65
N TYR A 77 3.32 -5.85 -6.76
CA TYR A 77 2.51 -6.46 -7.80
C TYR A 77 1.14 -6.80 -7.26
N LEU A 78 0.13 -6.56 -8.07
CA LEU A 78 -1.22 -7.08 -7.88
C LEU A 78 -1.41 -8.24 -8.84
N TYR A 79 -2.04 -9.29 -8.37
CA TYR A 79 -2.24 -10.50 -9.15
C TYR A 79 -3.72 -10.70 -9.46
N ILE A 80 -4.01 -11.02 -10.72
CA ILE A 80 -5.33 -11.49 -11.11
C ILE A 80 -5.35 -12.99 -10.92
N VAL A 81 -6.27 -13.47 -10.11
CA VAL A 81 -6.40 -14.89 -9.79
C VAL A 81 -7.75 -15.39 -10.27
N SER A 82 -7.76 -16.48 -11.02
CA SER A 82 -8.99 -17.14 -11.45
C SER A 82 -8.85 -18.66 -11.30
N HIS A 83 -9.98 -19.34 -11.24
CA HIS A 83 -9.96 -20.80 -11.15
C HIS A 83 -9.59 -21.43 -12.49
N LYS A 84 -8.60 -22.31 -12.50
CA LYS A 84 -8.06 -22.87 -13.76
C LYS A 84 -9.05 -23.75 -14.54
N ASN A 85 -10.00 -24.37 -13.85
CA ASN A 85 -10.96 -25.33 -14.44
C ASN A 85 -12.37 -24.74 -14.61
N ASN A 86 -12.65 -23.57 -14.05
CA ASN A 86 -13.94 -22.91 -14.17
C ASN A 86 -13.77 -21.67 -15.05
N PRO A 87 -14.34 -21.64 -16.27
CA PRO A 87 -14.26 -20.47 -17.12
C PRO A 87 -14.97 -19.29 -16.47
N LEU A 88 -14.44 -18.08 -16.69
CA LEU A 88 -15.06 -16.87 -16.22
C LEU A 88 -16.41 -16.65 -16.91
N PRO A 89 -17.44 -16.19 -16.18
CA PRO A 89 -18.64 -15.69 -16.84
C PRO A 89 -18.30 -14.49 -17.72
N PHE A 90 -19.17 -14.21 -18.71
CA PHE A 90 -18.92 -13.15 -19.70
C PHE A 90 -18.52 -11.81 -19.05
N ILE A 91 -19.23 -11.40 -18.01
CA ILE A 91 -18.93 -10.15 -17.32
C ILE A 91 -17.54 -10.19 -16.65
N GLY A 92 -17.12 -11.35 -16.15
CA GLY A 92 -15.78 -11.54 -15.60
C GLY A 92 -14.68 -11.40 -16.65
N GLU A 93 -14.92 -11.92 -17.87
CA GLU A 93 -13.98 -11.76 -18.98
C GLU A 93 -13.88 -10.30 -19.43
N VAL A 94 -15.00 -9.59 -19.50
CA VAL A 94 -15.02 -8.15 -19.84
C VAL A 94 -14.21 -7.36 -18.82
N PHE A 95 -14.41 -7.63 -17.54
CA PHE A 95 -13.66 -6.99 -16.45
C PHE A 95 -12.16 -7.31 -16.54
N LEU A 96 -11.80 -8.56 -16.75
CA LEU A 96 -10.40 -8.98 -16.89
C LEU A 96 -9.70 -8.25 -18.03
N ASN A 97 -10.35 -8.18 -19.19
CA ASN A 97 -9.81 -7.48 -20.35
C ASN A 97 -9.65 -5.99 -20.09
N PHE A 98 -10.61 -5.37 -19.42
CA PHE A 98 -10.54 -3.97 -19.01
C PHE A 98 -9.34 -3.71 -18.09
N VAL A 99 -9.14 -4.55 -17.08
CA VAL A 99 -8.00 -4.43 -16.14
C VAL A 99 -6.68 -4.59 -16.87
N LYS A 100 -6.56 -5.59 -17.75
CA LYS A 100 -5.36 -5.78 -18.57
C LYS A 100 -5.03 -4.55 -19.41
N MET A 101 -6.03 -3.99 -20.09
CA MET A 101 -5.85 -2.78 -20.90
C MET A 101 -5.44 -1.57 -20.05
N TYR A 102 -5.98 -1.46 -18.86
CA TYR A 102 -5.68 -0.35 -17.94
C TYR A 102 -4.23 -0.37 -17.46
N TYR A 103 -3.69 -1.56 -17.15
CA TYR A 103 -2.36 -1.71 -16.58
C TYR A 103 -1.25 -2.00 -17.60
N ASP A 104 -1.58 -2.32 -18.85
CA ASP A 104 -0.62 -2.57 -19.93
C ASP A 104 -0.19 -1.28 -20.65
N LYS A 105 -0.01 -0.22 -19.92
CA LYS A 105 0.42 1.06 -20.50
C LYS A 105 1.92 1.28 -20.38
#